data_4b44e1e704eec243f4950cebae5c0bd0
#
_entry.id   4b44e1e704eec243f4950cebae5c0bd0
#
_cell.length_a   1.000
_cell.length_b   1.000
_cell.length_c   1.000
_cell.angle_alpha   90.00
_cell.angle_beta   90.00
_cell.angle_gamma   90.00
#
_symmetry.space_group_name_H-M   'P 1'
#
loop_
_entity.id
_entity.type
_entity.pdbx_description
1 polymer ?
#
loop_
_entity_poly.entity_id
_entity_poly.type
_entity_poly.pdbx_seq_one_letter_code
_entity_poly.pdbx_strand_id
1 'polypeptide(L)'
;MAISETSAQPPLTAPALARLSASYAEARILHTAVEVGLFELLAEGPLDRDGIAARLRLHPRLLRDFLGAVTALGLTEREGERFRIAPDAAEFLVPGGPLYLGGRIRTAARRHYHTWGRLTEALRDGEPKAGAGGDAFAALYTDPEATRSFLVHMDANNGVVGPQLAEAVDWSAYASFTDVGGARGNVAAQLVRRRPHLDGAVFELPAVEPFFDEHMSELGVADRVTFHAGDFFADALPGTEVLILGHVLHDWSPEERQKLLDRVYAALPPGGAVVVYDQMLDEDAPELRSLIGSLNVALITPGGSEYTVPECRAWLAGAGFVFLSATRLAQGNDTVVVAAKPT
;
A
#
# COMPACT_ATOMS: atom_id res chain seq x y z
N MET A 1 32.45 4.44 -13.78
CA MET A 1 31.80 5.70 -14.24
C MET A 1 30.84 5.30 -15.34
N ALA A 2 29.62 4.87 -14.98
CA ALA A 2 28.55 4.55 -15.91
C ALA A 2 27.59 5.74 -15.86
N ILE A 3 27.55 6.49 -16.97
CA ILE A 3 26.60 7.57 -17.15
C ILE A 3 25.21 6.90 -17.28
N SER A 4 24.34 7.09 -16.29
CA SER A 4 22.93 6.75 -16.38
C SER A 4 22.36 7.53 -17.57
N GLU A 5 22.02 6.83 -18.64
CA GLU A 5 21.22 7.41 -19.72
C GLU A 5 19.86 7.78 -19.12
N THR A 6 19.70 9.06 -18.83
CA THR A 6 18.39 9.65 -18.53
C THR A 6 17.57 9.44 -19.80
N SER A 7 16.66 8.50 -19.79
CA SER A 7 15.71 8.24 -20.87
C SER A 7 14.93 9.54 -21.11
N ALA A 8 15.34 10.30 -22.13
CA ALA A 8 14.67 11.53 -22.52
C ALA A 8 13.20 11.20 -22.80
N GLN A 9 12.30 11.82 -22.05
CA GLN A 9 10.87 11.66 -22.30
C GLN A 9 10.57 12.07 -23.75
N PRO A 10 9.75 11.29 -24.47
CA PRO A 10 9.40 11.65 -25.85
C PRO A 10 8.76 13.05 -25.89
N PRO A 11 8.98 13.82 -26.96
CA PRO A 11 8.46 15.17 -27.05
C PRO A 11 6.94 15.19 -26.90
N LEU A 12 6.45 16.14 -26.11
CA LEU A 12 5.02 16.30 -25.84
C LEU A 12 4.31 16.76 -27.12
N THR A 13 3.32 16.00 -27.58
CA THR A 13 2.53 16.31 -28.80
C THR A 13 1.05 16.45 -28.43
N ALA A 14 0.29 17.17 -29.27
CA ALA A 14 -1.16 17.31 -29.08
C ALA A 14 -1.89 15.93 -28.98
N PRO A 15 -1.61 14.92 -29.83
CA PRO A 15 -2.18 13.59 -29.65
C PRO A 15 -1.79 12.92 -28.33
N ALA A 16 -0.55 13.11 -27.85
CA ALA A 16 -0.12 12.55 -26.56
C ALA A 16 -0.89 13.19 -25.38
N LEU A 17 -1.09 14.51 -25.41
CA LEU A 17 -1.90 15.23 -24.42
C LEU A 17 -3.37 14.80 -24.45
N ALA A 18 -3.96 14.67 -25.65
CA ALA A 18 -5.34 14.20 -25.78
C ALA A 18 -5.52 12.79 -25.22
N ARG A 19 -4.58 11.87 -25.47
CA ARG A 19 -4.58 10.53 -24.90
C ARG A 19 -4.44 10.56 -23.37
N LEU A 20 -3.50 11.34 -22.84
CA LEU A 20 -3.32 11.49 -21.38
C LEU A 20 -4.61 12.03 -20.73
N SER A 21 -5.25 13.03 -21.35
CA SER A 21 -6.53 13.60 -20.86
C SER A 21 -7.67 12.57 -20.84
N ALA A 22 -7.64 11.55 -21.68
CA ALA A 22 -8.66 10.51 -21.78
C ALA A 22 -8.31 9.21 -21.00
N SER A 23 -7.11 9.10 -20.42
CA SER A 23 -6.62 7.86 -19.76
C SER A 23 -7.48 7.39 -18.57
N TYR A 24 -8.21 8.31 -17.95
CA TYR A 24 -9.20 7.96 -16.91
C TYR A 24 -10.27 6.99 -17.41
N ALA A 25 -10.65 7.06 -18.70
CA ALA A 25 -11.65 6.18 -19.29
C ALA A 25 -11.13 4.74 -19.44
N GLU A 26 -9.85 4.58 -19.84
CA GLU A 26 -9.20 3.25 -19.89
C GLU A 26 -9.16 2.59 -18.51
N ALA A 27 -8.73 3.35 -17.49
CA ALA A 27 -8.77 2.87 -16.11
C ALA A 27 -10.20 2.49 -15.68
N ARG A 28 -11.22 3.31 -16.03
CA ARG A 28 -12.61 3.04 -15.65
C ARG A 28 -13.18 1.80 -16.35
N ILE A 29 -12.76 1.49 -17.58
CA ILE A 29 -13.12 0.24 -18.26
C ILE A 29 -12.60 -0.97 -17.48
N LEU A 30 -11.32 -0.98 -17.09
CA LEU A 30 -10.74 -2.04 -16.26
C LEU A 30 -11.47 -2.16 -14.92
N HIS A 31 -11.69 -1.03 -14.22
CA HIS A 31 -12.41 -1.00 -12.96
C HIS A 31 -13.80 -1.63 -13.10
N THR A 32 -14.56 -1.22 -14.13
CA THR A 32 -15.90 -1.74 -14.39
C THR A 32 -15.88 -3.24 -14.68
N ALA A 33 -14.93 -3.72 -15.48
CA ALA A 33 -14.81 -5.15 -15.80
C ALA A 33 -14.60 -6.01 -14.55
N VAL A 34 -13.77 -5.52 -13.61
CA VAL A 34 -13.56 -6.19 -12.31
C VAL A 34 -14.79 -6.06 -11.40
N GLU A 35 -15.43 -4.89 -11.35
CA GLU A 35 -16.62 -4.65 -10.52
C GLU A 35 -17.81 -5.54 -10.90
N VAL A 36 -18.03 -5.74 -12.19
CA VAL A 36 -19.14 -6.60 -12.67
C VAL A 36 -18.83 -8.10 -12.64
N GLY A 37 -17.59 -8.49 -12.32
CA GLY A 37 -17.18 -9.89 -12.28
C GLY A 37 -16.94 -10.52 -13.65
N LEU A 38 -16.54 -9.73 -14.65
CA LEU A 38 -16.35 -10.21 -16.02
C LEU A 38 -15.27 -11.28 -16.12
N PHE A 39 -14.15 -11.10 -15.42
CA PHE A 39 -13.00 -12.01 -15.49
C PHE A 39 -13.29 -13.32 -14.75
N GLU A 40 -13.98 -13.27 -13.61
CA GLU A 40 -14.45 -14.44 -12.88
C GLU A 40 -15.38 -15.27 -13.76
N LEU A 41 -16.31 -14.62 -14.45
CA LEU A 41 -17.23 -15.29 -15.37
C LEU A 41 -16.50 -15.95 -16.56
N LEU A 42 -15.58 -15.23 -17.19
CA LEU A 42 -14.85 -15.74 -18.36
C LEU A 42 -13.79 -16.80 -17.99
N ALA A 43 -13.40 -16.90 -16.72
CA ALA A 43 -12.58 -18.01 -16.22
C ALA A 43 -13.32 -19.35 -16.26
N GLU A 44 -14.65 -19.35 -16.22
CA GLU A 44 -15.47 -20.55 -16.39
C GLU A 44 -15.51 -21.07 -17.85
N GLY A 45 -15.17 -20.21 -18.81
CA GLY A 45 -15.11 -20.52 -20.23
C GLY A 45 -15.58 -19.38 -21.13
N PRO A 46 -15.33 -19.48 -22.45
CA PRO A 46 -15.70 -18.47 -23.41
C PRO A 46 -17.24 -18.31 -23.54
N LEU A 47 -17.72 -17.07 -23.55
CA LEU A 47 -19.13 -16.72 -23.69
C LEU A 47 -19.33 -15.67 -24.79
N ASP A 48 -20.49 -15.71 -25.44
CA ASP A 48 -20.94 -14.65 -26.32
C ASP A 48 -21.50 -13.46 -25.52
N ARG A 49 -21.75 -12.36 -26.22
CA ARG A 49 -22.25 -11.12 -25.61
C ARG A 49 -23.57 -11.33 -24.85
N ASP A 50 -24.48 -12.11 -25.40
CA ASP A 50 -25.81 -12.31 -24.81
C ASP A 50 -25.72 -13.21 -23.55
N GLY A 51 -24.84 -14.19 -23.56
CA GLY A 51 -24.51 -15.01 -22.39
C GLY A 51 -23.86 -14.19 -21.27
N ILE A 52 -22.94 -13.30 -21.60
CA ILE A 52 -22.36 -12.35 -20.63
C ILE A 52 -23.42 -11.42 -20.06
N ALA A 53 -24.28 -10.84 -20.93
CA ALA A 53 -25.37 -9.97 -20.52
C ALA A 53 -26.30 -10.65 -19.49
N ALA A 54 -26.70 -11.88 -19.80
CA ALA A 54 -27.60 -12.65 -18.95
C ALA A 54 -26.97 -13.02 -17.60
N ARG A 55 -25.73 -13.54 -17.61
CA ARG A 55 -25.01 -14.01 -16.41
C ARG A 55 -24.67 -12.87 -15.46
N LEU A 56 -24.20 -11.73 -15.97
CA LEU A 56 -23.83 -10.55 -15.19
C LEU A 56 -24.97 -9.54 -15.01
N ARG A 57 -26.16 -9.82 -15.52
CA ARG A 57 -27.34 -8.92 -15.47
C ARG A 57 -27.05 -7.54 -16.04
N LEU A 58 -26.33 -7.49 -17.18
CA LEU A 58 -25.94 -6.24 -17.82
C LEU A 58 -26.94 -5.85 -18.91
N HIS A 59 -27.24 -4.56 -19.00
CA HIS A 59 -28.08 -4.03 -20.07
C HIS A 59 -27.32 -4.02 -21.41
N PRO A 60 -27.89 -4.52 -22.52
CA PRO A 60 -27.14 -4.74 -23.77
C PRO A 60 -26.72 -3.45 -24.51
N ARG A 61 -27.29 -2.29 -24.17
CA ARG A 61 -27.07 -1.03 -24.89
C ARG A 61 -25.60 -0.62 -25.02
N LEU A 62 -24.79 -0.75 -23.96
CA LEU A 62 -23.38 -0.37 -23.94
C LEU A 62 -22.43 -1.56 -24.08
N LEU A 63 -22.97 -2.79 -23.97
CA LEU A 63 -22.16 -4.00 -23.75
C LEU A 63 -21.26 -4.31 -24.94
N ARG A 64 -21.72 -4.06 -26.19
CA ARG A 64 -20.91 -4.26 -27.40
C ARG A 64 -19.61 -3.45 -27.33
N ASP A 65 -19.75 -2.16 -27.07
CA ASP A 65 -18.64 -1.22 -27.10
C ASP A 65 -17.75 -1.42 -25.87
N PHE A 66 -18.34 -1.75 -24.71
CA PHE A 66 -17.61 -2.11 -23.49
C PHE A 66 -16.73 -3.34 -23.68
N LEU A 67 -17.29 -4.46 -24.18
CA LEU A 67 -16.51 -5.68 -24.45
C LEU A 67 -15.45 -5.45 -25.52
N GLY A 68 -15.76 -4.65 -26.56
CA GLY A 68 -14.79 -4.22 -27.55
C GLY A 68 -13.62 -3.44 -26.95
N ALA A 69 -13.90 -2.52 -26.01
CA ALA A 69 -12.88 -1.75 -25.31
C ALA A 69 -12.03 -2.62 -24.39
N VAL A 70 -12.65 -3.56 -23.62
CA VAL A 70 -11.91 -4.52 -22.79
C VAL A 70 -10.97 -5.38 -23.65
N THR A 71 -11.42 -5.79 -24.83
CA THR A 71 -10.59 -6.52 -25.79
C THR A 71 -9.47 -5.66 -26.37
N ALA A 72 -9.77 -4.41 -26.72
CA ALA A 72 -8.76 -3.47 -27.25
C ALA A 72 -7.67 -3.13 -26.22
N LEU A 73 -7.98 -3.20 -24.92
CA LEU A 73 -7.01 -3.09 -23.82
C LEU A 73 -6.18 -4.37 -23.61
N GLY A 74 -6.42 -5.44 -24.39
CA GLY A 74 -5.69 -6.71 -24.26
C GLY A 74 -6.10 -7.56 -23.04
N LEU A 75 -7.22 -7.22 -22.38
CA LEU A 75 -7.67 -7.95 -21.17
C LEU A 75 -8.51 -9.18 -21.51
N THR A 76 -9.13 -9.19 -22.69
CA THR A 76 -9.86 -10.31 -23.24
C THR A 76 -9.48 -10.52 -24.71
N GLU A 77 -9.75 -11.72 -25.22
CA GLU A 77 -9.64 -12.06 -26.64
C GLU A 77 -11.02 -12.40 -27.19
N ARG A 78 -11.21 -12.18 -28.47
CA ARG A 78 -12.45 -12.50 -29.19
C ARG A 78 -12.20 -13.55 -30.27
N GLU A 79 -12.95 -14.66 -30.20
CA GLU A 79 -12.96 -15.72 -31.22
C GLU A 79 -14.39 -15.83 -31.80
N GLY A 80 -14.58 -15.34 -33.02
CA GLY A 80 -15.91 -15.22 -33.60
C GLY A 80 -16.80 -14.29 -32.77
N GLU A 81 -17.90 -14.83 -32.23
CA GLU A 81 -18.83 -14.09 -31.35
C GLU A 81 -18.54 -14.29 -29.85
N ARG A 82 -17.54 -15.10 -29.48
CA ARG A 82 -17.22 -15.41 -28.09
C ARG A 82 -16.04 -14.62 -27.59
N PHE A 83 -16.09 -14.24 -26.32
CA PHE A 83 -15.05 -13.61 -25.54
C PHE A 83 -14.45 -14.59 -24.56
N ARG A 84 -13.14 -14.55 -24.38
CA ARG A 84 -12.42 -15.25 -23.33
C ARG A 84 -11.44 -14.29 -22.66
N ILE A 85 -11.02 -14.60 -21.43
CA ILE A 85 -9.94 -13.84 -20.79
C ILE A 85 -8.64 -14.04 -21.56
N ALA A 86 -7.85 -12.96 -21.74
CA ALA A 86 -6.53 -13.07 -22.35
C ALA A 86 -5.61 -13.89 -21.42
N PRO A 87 -4.82 -14.86 -21.94
CA PRO A 87 -3.95 -15.71 -21.12
C PRO A 87 -3.05 -14.90 -20.16
N ASP A 88 -2.43 -13.84 -20.67
CA ASP A 88 -1.54 -12.98 -19.87
C ASP A 88 -2.27 -12.15 -18.80
N ALA A 89 -3.58 -11.94 -18.95
CA ALA A 89 -4.41 -11.23 -17.98
C ALA A 89 -4.98 -12.14 -16.89
N ALA A 90 -5.13 -13.44 -17.18
CA ALA A 90 -5.78 -14.38 -16.29
C ALA A 90 -5.09 -14.50 -14.93
N GLU A 91 -3.77 -14.52 -14.89
CA GLU A 91 -2.96 -14.63 -13.68
C GLU A 91 -3.21 -13.48 -12.70
N PHE A 92 -3.52 -12.27 -13.23
CA PHE A 92 -3.71 -11.06 -12.45
C PHE A 92 -5.16 -10.73 -12.15
N LEU A 93 -6.11 -11.22 -12.96
CA LEU A 93 -7.51 -10.80 -12.89
C LEU A 93 -8.50 -11.92 -12.47
N VAL A 94 -8.05 -13.16 -12.38
CA VAL A 94 -8.86 -14.28 -11.86
C VAL A 94 -8.51 -14.52 -10.39
N PRO A 95 -9.51 -14.58 -9.49
CA PRO A 95 -9.27 -14.83 -8.06
C PRO A 95 -8.58 -16.17 -7.79
N GLY A 96 -7.81 -16.24 -6.68
CA GLY A 96 -7.20 -17.46 -6.17
C GLY A 96 -5.72 -17.64 -6.50
N GLY A 97 -5.15 -16.82 -7.39
CA GLY A 97 -3.70 -16.81 -7.66
C GLY A 97 -2.92 -15.82 -6.76
N PRO A 98 -1.62 -16.08 -6.54
CA PRO A 98 -0.76 -15.23 -5.71
C PRO A 98 -0.53 -13.82 -6.29
N LEU A 99 -0.76 -13.63 -7.59
CA LEU A 99 -0.60 -12.36 -8.28
C LEU A 99 -1.93 -11.63 -8.55
N TYR A 100 -3.02 -12.08 -7.94
CA TYR A 100 -4.35 -11.51 -8.14
C TYR A 100 -4.44 -10.04 -7.69
N LEU A 101 -4.77 -9.16 -8.64
CA LEU A 101 -4.87 -7.71 -8.44
C LEU A 101 -6.29 -7.19 -8.24
N GLY A 102 -7.32 -8.02 -8.36
CA GLY A 102 -8.72 -7.58 -8.36
C GLY A 102 -9.15 -6.85 -7.09
N GLY A 103 -8.61 -7.19 -5.93
CA GLY A 103 -8.83 -6.46 -4.68
C GLY A 103 -8.34 -5.02 -4.75
N ARG A 104 -7.11 -4.83 -5.21
CA ARG A 104 -6.48 -3.51 -5.42
C ARG A 104 -7.26 -2.68 -6.46
N ILE A 105 -7.67 -3.31 -7.56
CA ILE A 105 -8.44 -2.63 -8.62
C ILE A 105 -9.82 -2.20 -8.10
N ARG A 106 -10.51 -3.03 -7.30
CA ARG A 106 -11.79 -2.65 -6.66
C ARG A 106 -11.62 -1.48 -5.69
N THR A 107 -10.57 -1.46 -4.89
CA THR A 107 -10.25 -0.32 -4.01
C THR A 107 -10.03 0.96 -4.82
N ALA A 108 -9.24 0.88 -5.90
CA ALA A 108 -9.04 2.01 -6.79
C ALA A 108 -10.35 2.50 -7.40
N ALA A 109 -11.22 1.60 -7.86
CA ALA A 109 -12.53 1.92 -8.44
C ALA A 109 -13.47 2.62 -7.45
N ARG A 110 -13.57 2.11 -6.22
CA ARG A 110 -14.54 2.55 -5.21
C ARG A 110 -14.10 3.78 -4.42
N ARG A 111 -12.79 3.91 -4.16
CA ARG A 111 -12.24 4.99 -3.31
C ARG A 111 -11.42 5.99 -4.13
N HIS A 112 -10.31 5.55 -4.73
CA HIS A 112 -9.36 6.47 -5.35
C HIS A 112 -9.95 7.22 -6.54
N TYR A 113 -10.72 6.56 -7.42
CA TYR A 113 -11.29 7.17 -8.62
C TYR A 113 -12.13 8.42 -8.30
N HIS A 114 -12.97 8.34 -7.26
CA HIS A 114 -13.81 9.45 -6.83
C HIS A 114 -13.01 10.54 -6.12
N THR A 115 -12.06 10.16 -5.29
CA THR A 115 -11.18 11.07 -4.56
C THR A 115 -10.30 11.87 -5.51
N TRP A 116 -9.69 11.22 -6.48
CA TRP A 116 -8.88 11.86 -7.52
C TRP A 116 -9.67 12.81 -8.41
N GLY A 117 -10.96 12.58 -8.63
CA GLY A 117 -11.85 13.52 -9.32
C GLY A 117 -11.96 14.87 -8.61
N ARG A 118 -11.58 14.93 -7.33
CA ARG A 118 -11.61 16.14 -6.48
C ARG A 118 -10.23 16.78 -6.26
N LEU A 119 -9.19 16.34 -6.99
CA LEU A 119 -7.82 16.87 -6.82
C LEU A 119 -7.76 18.40 -6.95
N THR A 120 -8.53 18.99 -7.88
CA THR A 120 -8.58 20.45 -8.05
C THR A 120 -9.11 21.17 -6.82
N GLU A 121 -10.08 20.59 -6.10
CA GLU A 121 -10.59 21.12 -4.83
C GLU A 121 -9.50 21.04 -3.77
N ALA A 122 -8.87 19.87 -3.61
CA ALA A 122 -7.79 19.65 -2.65
C ALA A 122 -6.62 20.63 -2.84
N LEU A 123 -6.23 20.91 -4.10
CA LEU A 123 -5.19 21.90 -4.40
C LEU A 123 -5.57 23.34 -4.05
N ARG A 124 -6.87 23.65 -3.89
CA ARG A 124 -7.34 24.98 -3.54
C ARG A 124 -7.52 25.19 -2.04
N ASP A 125 -8.00 24.18 -1.34
CA ASP A 125 -8.35 24.28 0.08
C ASP A 125 -7.38 23.55 1.02
N GLY A 126 -6.51 22.68 0.47
CA GLY A 126 -5.54 21.90 1.26
C GLY A 126 -6.16 20.75 2.06
N GLU A 127 -7.46 20.48 1.88
CA GLU A 127 -8.18 19.49 2.67
C GLU A 127 -8.23 18.12 1.99
N PRO A 128 -8.25 17.01 2.75
CA PRO A 128 -8.44 15.67 2.18
C PRO A 128 -9.82 15.51 1.57
N LYS A 129 -9.98 14.59 0.61
CA LYS A 129 -11.22 14.39 -0.16
C LYS A 129 -11.83 12.98 0.00
N ALA A 130 -11.19 12.11 0.77
CA ALA A 130 -11.65 10.74 0.99
C ALA A 130 -12.50 10.60 2.26
N GLY A 131 -13.63 11.28 2.33
CA GLY A 131 -14.55 11.19 3.46
C GLY A 131 -14.60 12.46 4.31
N ALA A 132 -15.54 12.54 5.25
CA ALA A 132 -15.67 13.65 6.19
C ALA A 132 -14.51 13.57 7.19
N GLY A 133 -13.79 14.69 7.33
CA GLY A 133 -12.63 14.87 8.18
C GLY A 133 -12.74 14.25 9.56
N GLY A 134 -11.59 14.03 10.19
CA GLY A 134 -11.44 13.29 11.42
C GLY A 134 -10.92 11.90 11.14
N ASP A 135 -10.54 11.19 12.13
CA ASP A 135 -9.86 9.92 12.14
C ASP A 135 -10.32 8.92 11.04
N ALA A 136 -9.68 9.02 9.86
CA ALA A 136 -10.03 8.19 8.70
C ALA A 136 -9.83 6.68 9.01
N PHE A 137 -8.90 6.35 9.91
CA PHE A 137 -8.63 5.00 10.38
C PHE A 137 -9.69 4.52 11.38
N ALA A 138 -10.12 5.35 12.33
CA ALA A 138 -11.20 4.97 13.25
C ALA A 138 -12.49 4.70 12.49
N ALA A 139 -12.82 5.50 11.49
CA ALA A 139 -13.99 5.26 10.63
C ALA A 139 -13.85 3.97 9.80
N LEU A 140 -12.64 3.65 9.32
CA LEU A 140 -12.35 2.43 8.58
C LEU A 140 -12.59 1.17 9.43
N TYR A 141 -12.21 1.21 10.71
CA TYR A 141 -12.29 0.08 11.61
C TYR A 141 -13.67 -0.12 12.28
N THR A 142 -14.66 0.69 11.95
CA THR A 142 -16.06 0.50 12.41
C THR A 142 -16.83 -0.57 11.62
N ASP A 143 -16.42 -0.86 10.38
CA ASP A 143 -17.03 -1.88 9.51
C ASP A 143 -16.07 -3.08 9.35
N PRO A 144 -16.39 -4.26 9.90
CA PRO A 144 -15.51 -5.43 9.82
C PRO A 144 -15.19 -5.89 8.39
N GLU A 145 -16.09 -5.72 7.41
CA GLU A 145 -15.85 -6.09 6.03
C GLU A 145 -14.86 -5.11 5.36
N ALA A 146 -15.06 -3.81 5.58
CA ALA A 146 -14.16 -2.76 5.12
C ALA A 146 -12.77 -2.91 5.76
N THR A 147 -12.71 -3.20 7.07
CA THR A 147 -11.47 -3.49 7.82
C THR A 147 -10.74 -4.67 7.20
N ARG A 148 -11.39 -5.81 7.03
CA ARG A 148 -10.79 -7.01 6.43
C ARG A 148 -10.24 -6.73 5.03
N SER A 149 -11.03 -6.04 4.20
CA SER A 149 -10.63 -5.68 2.83
C SER A 149 -9.39 -4.78 2.81
N PHE A 150 -9.30 -3.83 3.74
CA PHE A 150 -8.13 -2.96 3.89
C PHE A 150 -6.90 -3.75 4.35
N LEU A 151 -7.03 -4.58 5.40
CA LEU A 151 -5.93 -5.37 5.93
C LEU A 151 -5.37 -6.37 4.91
N VAL A 152 -6.25 -7.02 4.12
CA VAL A 152 -5.82 -7.88 2.99
C VAL A 152 -5.07 -7.07 1.92
N HIS A 153 -5.48 -5.82 1.67
CA HIS A 153 -4.76 -4.94 0.75
C HIS A 153 -3.36 -4.60 1.29
N MET A 154 -3.24 -4.31 2.59
CA MET A 154 -1.95 -4.05 3.24
C MET A 154 -1.02 -5.26 3.18
N ASP A 155 -1.54 -6.49 3.33
CA ASP A 155 -0.72 -7.69 3.20
C ASP A 155 -0.08 -7.85 1.82
N ALA A 156 -0.77 -7.46 0.75
CA ALA A 156 -0.22 -7.53 -0.59
C ALA A 156 0.99 -6.59 -0.75
N ASN A 157 0.96 -5.39 -0.14
CA ASN A 157 2.10 -4.48 -0.09
C ASN A 157 3.21 -5.03 0.81
N ASN A 158 2.86 -5.41 2.02
CA ASN A 158 3.78 -5.92 3.04
C ASN A 158 4.42 -7.26 2.66
N GLY A 159 3.75 -8.05 1.81
CA GLY A 159 4.30 -9.29 1.25
C GLY A 159 5.58 -9.10 0.43
N VAL A 160 5.71 -7.93 -0.20
CA VAL A 160 6.90 -7.56 -0.97
C VAL A 160 7.98 -6.96 -0.05
N VAL A 161 7.57 -6.19 0.96
CA VAL A 161 8.50 -5.49 1.86
C VAL A 161 9.15 -6.44 2.87
N GLY A 162 8.38 -7.28 3.55
CA GLY A 162 8.86 -8.09 4.67
C GLY A 162 10.12 -8.93 4.37
N PRO A 163 10.19 -9.66 3.23
CA PRO A 163 11.40 -10.39 2.85
C PRO A 163 12.64 -9.50 2.71
N GLN A 164 12.47 -8.32 2.11
CA GLN A 164 13.55 -7.40 1.84
C GLN A 164 13.98 -6.65 3.11
N LEU A 165 13.04 -6.33 4.00
CA LEU A 165 13.31 -5.74 5.31
C LEU A 165 14.16 -6.66 6.18
N ALA A 166 13.90 -7.98 6.11
CA ALA A 166 14.70 -8.96 6.83
C ALA A 166 16.19 -8.96 6.40
N GLU A 167 16.48 -8.56 5.16
CA GLU A 167 17.87 -8.50 4.64
C GLU A 167 18.45 -7.09 4.73
N ALA A 168 17.64 -6.03 4.67
CA ALA A 168 18.10 -4.65 4.65
C ALA A 168 18.57 -4.13 6.03
N VAL A 169 18.17 -4.79 7.10
CA VAL A 169 18.53 -4.44 8.48
C VAL A 169 19.43 -5.50 9.09
N ASP A 170 20.48 -5.10 9.81
CA ASP A 170 21.28 -6.02 10.61
C ASP A 170 20.55 -6.37 11.92
N TRP A 171 19.82 -7.46 11.90
CA TRP A 171 19.06 -7.97 13.04
C TRP A 171 19.91 -8.71 14.08
N SER A 172 21.20 -8.98 13.80
CA SER A 172 22.05 -9.79 14.68
C SER A 172 22.31 -9.16 16.04
N ALA A 173 22.16 -7.83 16.13
CA ALA A 173 22.36 -7.07 17.37
C ALA A 173 21.13 -7.00 18.28
N TYR A 174 19.98 -7.51 17.84
CA TYR A 174 18.69 -7.35 18.51
C TYR A 174 18.03 -8.71 18.77
N ALA A 175 17.30 -8.80 19.89
CA ALA A 175 16.51 -9.97 20.25
C ALA A 175 15.00 -9.77 20.04
N SER A 176 14.52 -8.52 19.99
CA SER A 176 13.09 -8.23 19.89
C SER A 176 12.79 -7.02 19.01
N PHE A 177 11.57 -7.03 18.43
CA PHE A 177 11.04 -5.88 17.71
C PHE A 177 9.53 -5.73 17.92
N THR A 178 9.02 -4.52 17.73
CA THR A 178 7.58 -4.24 17.63
C THR A 178 7.30 -3.45 16.35
N ASP A 179 6.35 -3.95 15.56
CA ASP A 179 5.82 -3.29 14.37
C ASP A 179 4.65 -2.37 14.79
N VAL A 180 4.90 -1.06 14.81
CA VAL A 180 3.96 -0.03 15.27
C VAL A 180 3.08 0.41 14.10
N GLY A 181 1.77 0.26 14.23
CA GLY A 181 0.84 0.37 13.10
C GLY A 181 0.97 -0.81 12.14
N GLY A 182 1.37 -1.98 12.65
CA GLY A 182 1.72 -3.16 11.85
C GLY A 182 0.53 -3.90 11.24
N ALA A 183 -0.65 -3.30 11.21
CA ALA A 183 -1.88 -3.90 10.70
C ALA A 183 -2.11 -5.30 11.31
N ARG A 184 -2.42 -6.32 10.52
CA ARG A 184 -2.62 -7.68 11.04
C ARG A 184 -1.34 -8.53 11.11
N GLY A 185 -0.14 -7.89 11.14
CA GLY A 185 1.12 -8.54 11.49
C GLY A 185 1.84 -9.28 10.37
N ASN A 186 1.55 -9.02 9.11
CA ASN A 186 2.18 -9.74 7.99
C ASN A 186 3.71 -9.53 7.93
N VAL A 187 4.21 -8.31 8.17
CA VAL A 187 5.66 -8.04 8.24
C VAL A 187 6.29 -8.74 9.43
N ALA A 188 5.67 -8.64 10.61
CA ALA A 188 6.16 -9.31 11.81
C ALA A 188 6.28 -10.83 11.62
N ALA A 189 5.26 -11.47 11.04
CA ALA A 189 5.28 -12.89 10.72
C ALA A 189 6.43 -13.28 9.77
N GLN A 190 6.70 -12.46 8.77
CA GLN A 190 7.77 -12.70 7.82
C GLN A 190 9.16 -12.53 8.45
N LEU A 191 9.32 -11.55 9.36
CA LEU A 191 10.56 -11.32 10.08
C LEU A 191 10.89 -12.49 11.03
N VAL A 192 9.96 -12.93 11.89
CA VAL A 192 10.23 -14.03 12.82
C VAL A 192 10.52 -15.36 12.11
N ARG A 193 9.97 -15.56 10.91
CA ARG A 193 10.29 -16.74 10.08
C ARG A 193 11.71 -16.71 9.51
N ARG A 194 12.16 -15.52 9.07
CA ARG A 194 13.49 -15.33 8.45
C ARG A 194 14.60 -15.11 9.46
N ARG A 195 14.26 -14.59 10.62
CA ARG A 195 15.14 -14.28 11.75
C ARG A 195 14.62 -14.97 13.02
N PRO A 196 14.82 -16.32 13.16
CA PRO A 196 14.19 -17.11 14.22
C PRO A 196 14.60 -16.73 15.63
N HIS A 197 15.69 -15.97 15.80
CA HIS A 197 16.16 -15.48 17.11
C HIS A 197 15.35 -14.26 17.60
N LEU A 198 14.53 -13.62 16.73
CA LEU A 198 13.75 -12.45 17.10
C LEU A 198 12.42 -12.84 17.74
N ASP A 199 12.07 -12.18 18.83
CA ASP A 199 10.71 -12.12 19.36
C ASP A 199 9.97 -10.92 18.74
N GLY A 200 8.85 -11.19 18.08
CA GLY A 200 8.06 -10.18 17.37
C GLY A 200 6.85 -9.71 18.15
N ALA A 201 6.50 -8.44 17.96
CA ALA A 201 5.21 -7.92 18.40
C ALA A 201 4.63 -6.97 17.35
N VAL A 202 3.32 -6.76 17.43
CA VAL A 202 2.57 -5.74 16.70
C VAL A 202 1.89 -4.83 17.71
N PHE A 203 1.97 -3.52 17.50
CA PHE A 203 1.22 -2.53 18.27
C PHE A 203 0.23 -1.85 17.33
N GLU A 204 -1.07 -2.04 17.58
CA GLU A 204 -2.11 -1.58 16.66
C GLU A 204 -3.42 -1.30 17.41
N LEU A 205 -4.36 -0.60 16.78
CA LEU A 205 -5.66 -0.29 17.36
C LEU A 205 -6.42 -1.57 17.74
N PRO A 206 -7.15 -1.58 18.88
CA PRO A 206 -7.81 -2.79 19.41
C PRO A 206 -8.75 -3.49 18.43
N ALA A 207 -9.36 -2.72 17.50
CA ALA A 207 -10.28 -3.25 16.49
C ALA A 207 -9.61 -4.23 15.51
N VAL A 208 -8.27 -4.23 15.40
CA VAL A 208 -7.49 -5.08 14.50
C VAL A 208 -7.16 -6.44 15.13
N GLU A 209 -7.18 -6.57 16.46
CA GLU A 209 -6.77 -7.78 17.19
C GLU A 209 -7.43 -9.08 16.66
N PRO A 210 -8.74 -9.16 16.41
CA PRO A 210 -9.35 -10.40 15.90
C PRO A 210 -8.82 -10.83 14.52
N PHE A 211 -8.46 -9.86 13.68
CA PHE A 211 -7.88 -10.12 12.35
C PHE A 211 -6.40 -10.54 12.44
N PHE A 212 -5.70 -10.00 13.43
CA PHE A 212 -4.33 -10.42 13.75
C PHE A 212 -4.30 -11.87 14.22
N ASP A 213 -5.12 -12.24 15.17
CA ASP A 213 -5.20 -13.61 15.74
C ASP A 213 -5.49 -14.64 14.64
N GLU A 214 -6.50 -14.36 13.80
CA GLU A 214 -6.84 -15.19 12.64
C GLU A 214 -5.62 -15.35 11.72
N HIS A 215 -4.98 -14.24 11.35
CA HIS A 215 -3.88 -14.25 10.39
C HIS A 215 -2.61 -14.92 10.94
N MET A 216 -2.24 -14.66 12.19
CA MET A 216 -1.08 -15.32 12.82
C MET A 216 -1.29 -16.82 12.96
N SER A 217 -2.53 -17.25 13.25
CA SER A 217 -2.90 -18.67 13.26
C SER A 217 -2.79 -19.31 11.87
N GLU A 218 -3.32 -18.67 10.83
CA GLU A 218 -3.21 -19.13 9.44
C GLU A 218 -1.75 -19.24 8.98
N LEU A 219 -0.93 -18.30 9.41
CA LEU A 219 0.51 -18.28 9.11
C LEU A 219 1.33 -19.23 10.01
N GLY A 220 0.76 -19.81 11.06
CA GLY A 220 1.45 -20.73 11.98
C GLY A 220 2.58 -20.07 12.76
N VAL A 221 2.40 -18.81 13.19
CA VAL A 221 3.36 -18.02 13.99
C VAL A 221 2.71 -17.34 15.21
N ALA A 222 1.53 -17.78 15.61
CA ALA A 222 0.79 -17.21 16.74
C ALA A 222 1.52 -17.29 18.10
N ASP A 223 2.46 -18.20 18.24
CA ASP A 223 3.34 -18.36 19.41
C ASP A 223 4.62 -17.48 19.33
N ARG A 224 4.85 -16.80 18.23
CA ARG A 224 6.07 -16.03 17.93
C ARG A 224 5.85 -14.53 17.78
N VAL A 225 4.60 -14.09 17.61
CA VAL A 225 4.24 -12.69 17.44
C VAL A 225 3.12 -12.35 18.42
N THR A 226 3.34 -11.33 19.26
CA THR A 226 2.38 -10.87 20.27
C THR A 226 1.65 -9.62 19.79
N PHE A 227 0.35 -9.51 20.08
CA PHE A 227 -0.42 -8.29 19.83
C PHE A 227 -0.44 -7.39 21.08
N HIS A 228 -0.23 -6.10 20.88
CA HIS A 228 -0.41 -5.05 21.88
C HIS A 228 -1.43 -4.05 21.35
N ALA A 229 -2.59 -3.98 21.98
CA ALA A 229 -3.63 -3.01 21.62
C ALA A 229 -3.30 -1.62 22.15
N GLY A 230 -3.39 -0.61 21.28
CA GLY A 230 -3.20 0.80 21.70
C GLY A 230 -3.18 1.79 20.53
N ASP A 231 -3.26 3.06 20.89
CA ASP A 231 -3.05 4.20 20.00
C ASP A 231 -1.64 4.76 20.22
N PHE A 232 -0.80 4.76 19.20
CA PHE A 232 0.60 5.20 19.31
C PHE A 232 0.74 6.71 19.62
N PHE A 233 -0.32 7.51 19.51
CA PHE A 233 -0.32 8.90 19.98
C PHE A 233 -0.77 9.05 21.44
N ALA A 234 -1.56 8.13 21.95
CA ALA A 234 -2.13 8.20 23.30
C ALA A 234 -1.44 7.26 24.30
N ASP A 235 -1.26 5.99 23.91
CA ASP A 235 -0.83 4.93 24.81
C ASP A 235 0.69 4.72 24.81
N ALA A 236 1.23 4.07 25.84
CA ALA A 236 2.65 3.75 25.93
C ALA A 236 3.02 2.67 24.89
N LEU A 237 4.09 2.91 24.14
CA LEU A 237 4.63 1.90 23.23
C LEU A 237 5.28 0.75 24.03
N PRO A 238 5.19 -0.51 23.55
CA PRO A 238 5.80 -1.66 24.20
C PRO A 238 7.33 -1.51 24.30
N GLY A 239 7.90 -2.03 25.40
CA GLY A 239 9.34 -2.13 25.58
C GLY A 239 9.92 -3.17 24.62
N THR A 240 10.83 -2.76 23.75
CA THR A 240 11.47 -3.59 22.73
C THR A 240 12.81 -2.98 22.31
N GLU A 241 13.66 -3.76 21.63
CA GLU A 241 14.94 -3.25 21.16
C GLU A 241 14.85 -2.55 19.79
N VAL A 242 13.85 -2.91 18.97
CA VAL A 242 13.60 -2.27 17.67
C VAL A 242 12.12 -1.90 17.54
N LEU A 243 11.85 -0.65 17.20
CA LEU A 243 10.51 -0.21 16.78
C LEU A 243 10.51 0.01 15.26
N ILE A 244 9.53 -0.60 14.60
CA ILE A 244 9.34 -0.47 13.14
C ILE A 244 8.15 0.48 12.92
N LEU A 245 8.31 1.43 12.00
CA LEU A 245 7.26 2.30 11.48
C LEU A 245 7.20 2.11 9.97
N GLY A 246 6.30 1.29 9.50
CA GLY A 246 6.15 0.96 8.10
C GLY A 246 4.86 1.45 7.50
N HIS A 247 4.91 2.32 6.51
CA HIS A 247 3.73 2.97 5.93
C HIS A 247 2.88 3.67 7.00
N VAL A 248 3.58 4.30 7.97
CA VAL A 248 2.96 5.02 9.10
C VAL A 248 3.26 6.51 9.04
N LEU A 249 4.53 6.89 8.93
CA LEU A 249 4.90 8.31 8.99
C LEU A 249 4.25 9.11 7.86
N HIS A 250 4.11 8.53 6.69
CA HIS A 250 3.54 9.21 5.54
C HIS A 250 2.07 9.65 5.72
N ASP A 251 1.32 9.05 6.64
CA ASP A 251 -0.09 9.40 6.89
C ASP A 251 -0.27 10.69 7.72
N TRP A 252 0.80 11.18 8.33
CA TRP A 252 0.77 12.23 9.34
C TRP A 252 1.46 13.52 8.87
N SER A 253 1.09 14.64 9.49
CA SER A 253 1.77 15.93 9.28
C SER A 253 3.22 15.88 9.80
N PRO A 254 4.12 16.76 9.33
CA PRO A 254 5.49 16.84 9.83
C PRO A 254 5.58 16.99 11.35
N GLU A 255 4.65 17.73 11.96
CA GLU A 255 4.58 17.93 13.41
C GLU A 255 4.18 16.64 14.15
N GLU A 256 3.25 15.87 13.59
CA GLU A 256 2.82 14.60 14.14
C GLU A 256 3.89 13.52 13.96
N ARG A 257 4.58 13.51 12.82
CA ARG A 257 5.77 12.64 12.59
C ARG A 257 6.82 12.85 13.66
N GLN A 258 7.15 14.12 13.95
CA GLN A 258 8.12 14.45 15.00
C GLN A 258 7.63 13.95 16.36
N LYS A 259 6.38 14.22 16.73
CA LYS A 259 5.80 13.73 18.00
C LYS A 259 5.85 12.20 18.12
N LEU A 260 5.55 11.48 17.04
CA LEU A 260 5.60 10.02 17.04
C LEU A 260 7.04 9.53 17.20
N LEU A 261 7.99 10.12 16.50
CA LEU A 261 9.42 9.77 16.63
C LEU A 261 9.99 10.11 18.01
N ASP A 262 9.54 11.18 18.67
CA ASP A 262 9.91 11.51 20.06
C ASP A 262 9.40 10.43 21.02
N ARG A 263 8.18 9.91 20.81
CA ARG A 263 7.61 8.80 21.61
C ARG A 263 8.35 7.49 21.36
N VAL A 264 8.69 7.20 20.12
CA VAL A 264 9.52 6.03 19.73
C VAL A 264 10.88 6.10 20.40
N TYR A 265 11.53 7.29 20.39
CA TYR A 265 12.80 7.49 21.07
C TYR A 265 12.70 7.27 22.59
N ALA A 266 11.64 7.77 23.20
CA ALA A 266 11.43 7.62 24.64
C ALA A 266 11.24 6.14 25.05
N ALA A 267 10.54 5.33 24.20
CA ALA A 267 10.23 3.93 24.48
C ALA A 267 11.44 2.98 24.29
N LEU A 268 12.37 3.31 23.41
CA LEU A 268 13.53 2.48 23.12
C LEU A 268 14.59 2.55 24.23
N PRO A 269 15.26 1.42 24.56
CA PRO A 269 16.42 1.42 25.43
C PRO A 269 17.63 2.11 24.74
N PRO A 270 18.67 2.51 25.52
CA PRO A 270 19.95 2.89 24.94
C PRO A 270 20.49 1.76 24.03
N GLY A 271 20.97 2.10 22.83
CA GLY A 271 21.40 1.14 21.82
C GLY A 271 20.27 0.52 20.98
N GLY A 272 19.02 0.77 21.33
CA GLY A 272 17.86 0.35 20.53
C GLY A 272 17.75 1.10 19.21
N ALA A 273 16.98 0.58 18.25
CA ALA A 273 16.86 1.14 16.90
C ALA A 273 15.41 1.44 16.51
N VAL A 274 15.24 2.41 15.64
CA VAL A 274 14.03 2.64 14.86
C VAL A 274 14.29 2.27 13.40
N VAL A 275 13.34 1.57 12.81
CA VAL A 275 13.32 1.22 11.39
C VAL A 275 12.09 1.88 10.77
N VAL A 276 12.30 2.76 9.81
CA VAL A 276 11.23 3.43 9.07
C VAL A 276 11.25 2.95 7.64
N TYR A 277 10.12 2.57 7.07
CA TYR A 277 10.02 2.33 5.64
C TYR A 277 8.73 2.93 5.07
N ASP A 278 8.90 3.71 3.99
CA ASP A 278 7.86 4.39 3.22
C ASP A 278 8.31 4.53 1.77
N GLN A 279 7.41 4.94 0.88
CA GLN A 279 7.73 5.25 -0.52
C GLN A 279 8.46 6.60 -0.65
N MET A 280 9.59 6.73 -0.01
CA MET A 280 10.32 8.00 0.05
C MET A 280 10.66 8.53 -1.34
N LEU A 281 10.48 9.85 -1.51
CA LEU A 281 10.75 10.56 -2.75
C LEU A 281 12.26 10.72 -2.97
N ASP A 282 12.68 10.63 -4.23
CA ASP A 282 14.00 11.11 -4.62
C ASP A 282 13.98 12.64 -4.62
N GLU A 283 15.00 13.29 -4.04
CA GLU A 283 15.03 14.73 -3.88
C GLU A 283 15.24 15.47 -5.20
N ASP A 284 16.08 14.91 -6.08
CA ASP A 284 16.49 15.54 -7.34
C ASP A 284 15.60 15.15 -8.52
N ALA A 285 15.13 13.91 -8.52
CA ALA A 285 14.39 13.33 -9.66
C ALA A 285 13.26 12.38 -9.19
N PRO A 286 12.20 12.90 -8.52
CA PRO A 286 11.14 12.04 -8.02
C PRO A 286 10.39 11.36 -9.16
N GLU A 287 10.21 10.05 -9.04
CA GLU A 287 9.44 9.27 -9.99
C GLU A 287 7.95 9.64 -9.95
N LEU A 288 7.31 9.75 -11.12
CA LEU A 288 5.87 10.03 -11.22
C LEU A 288 5.02 9.10 -10.35
N ARG A 289 5.38 7.81 -10.28
CA ARG A 289 4.68 6.83 -9.46
C ARG A 289 4.71 7.19 -7.96
N SER A 290 5.84 7.62 -7.46
CA SER A 290 6.00 8.03 -6.06
C SER A 290 5.23 9.31 -5.76
N LEU A 291 5.25 10.28 -6.70
CA LEU A 291 4.45 11.50 -6.60
C LEU A 291 2.94 11.23 -6.63
N ILE A 292 2.49 10.28 -7.46
CA ILE A 292 1.09 9.80 -7.43
C ILE A 292 0.75 9.17 -6.08
N GLY A 293 1.65 8.38 -5.52
CA GLY A 293 1.50 7.82 -4.16
C GLY A 293 1.34 8.92 -3.11
N SER A 294 2.23 9.91 -3.13
CA SER A 294 2.19 11.07 -2.24
C SER A 294 0.88 11.86 -2.33
N LEU A 295 0.45 12.18 -3.55
CA LEU A 295 -0.83 12.85 -3.77
C LEU A 295 -2.02 11.99 -3.29
N ASN A 296 -1.94 10.67 -3.44
CA ASN A 296 -2.99 9.77 -2.95
C ASN A 296 -3.09 9.80 -1.42
N VAL A 297 -1.96 9.78 -0.72
CA VAL A 297 -1.92 9.94 0.75
C VAL A 297 -2.49 11.30 1.15
N ALA A 298 -2.04 12.39 0.53
CA ALA A 298 -2.53 13.75 0.82
C ALA A 298 -4.04 13.92 0.54
N LEU A 299 -4.59 13.21 -0.44
CA LEU A 299 -6.03 13.22 -0.72
C LEU A 299 -6.87 12.44 0.31
N ILE A 300 -6.24 11.56 1.09
CA ILE A 300 -6.91 10.66 2.04
C ILE A 300 -6.73 11.15 3.47
N THR A 301 -5.56 11.66 3.82
CA THR A 301 -5.18 12.05 5.19
C THR A 301 -5.05 13.56 5.33
N PRO A 302 -5.36 14.14 6.52
CA PRO A 302 -5.32 15.60 6.71
C PRO A 302 -3.93 16.23 6.61
N GLY A 303 -2.86 15.50 6.90
CA GLY A 303 -1.50 16.03 6.93
C GLY A 303 -0.47 15.16 6.24
N GLY A 304 -0.90 14.03 5.68
CA GLY A 304 0.02 13.05 5.11
C GLY A 304 0.57 13.42 3.73
N SER A 305 1.73 12.91 3.46
CA SER A 305 2.44 12.97 2.18
C SER A 305 3.62 12.02 2.21
N GLU A 306 4.13 11.59 1.08
CA GLU A 306 5.46 11.02 1.03
C GLU A 306 6.52 12.13 1.27
N TYR A 307 7.71 11.72 1.63
CA TYR A 307 8.81 12.59 2.03
C TYR A 307 10.15 12.02 1.56
N THR A 308 11.21 12.81 1.66
CA THR A 308 12.55 12.42 1.24
C THR A 308 13.35 11.77 2.38
N VAL A 309 14.42 11.04 2.05
CA VAL A 309 15.36 10.51 3.05
C VAL A 309 16.00 11.63 3.89
N PRO A 310 16.43 12.78 3.32
CA PRO A 310 16.89 13.92 4.12
C PRO A 310 15.89 14.45 5.13
N GLU A 311 14.60 14.57 4.76
CA GLU A 311 13.54 14.98 5.70
C GLU A 311 13.36 13.96 6.83
N CYS A 312 13.25 12.67 6.51
CA CYS A 312 13.19 11.60 7.51
C CYS A 312 14.38 11.67 8.49
N ARG A 313 15.59 11.81 7.94
CA ARG A 313 16.81 11.96 8.74
C ARG A 313 16.78 13.19 9.65
N ALA A 314 16.20 14.29 9.20
CA ALA A 314 16.08 15.51 10.01
C ALA A 314 15.12 15.29 11.20
N TRP A 315 13.97 14.63 11.01
CA TRP A 315 13.05 14.31 12.10
C TRP A 315 13.66 13.31 13.08
N LEU A 316 14.35 12.26 12.59
CA LEU A 316 15.06 11.30 13.42
C LEU A 316 16.12 11.98 14.29
N ALA A 317 16.92 12.90 13.70
CA ALA A 317 17.91 13.68 14.43
C ALA A 317 17.24 14.61 15.44
N GLY A 318 16.10 15.22 15.09
CA GLY A 318 15.29 16.06 15.99
C GLY A 318 14.82 15.31 17.24
N ALA A 319 14.49 14.03 17.11
CA ALA A 319 14.13 13.16 18.23
C ALA A 319 15.34 12.63 19.03
N GLY A 320 16.57 12.80 18.53
CA GLY A 320 17.80 12.38 19.20
C GLY A 320 18.43 11.09 18.66
N PHE A 321 17.91 10.52 17.57
CA PHE A 321 18.49 9.34 16.92
C PHE A 321 19.76 9.68 16.12
N VAL A 322 20.66 8.72 16.03
CA VAL A 322 21.80 8.72 15.11
C VAL A 322 21.45 7.89 13.88
N PHE A 323 21.45 8.52 12.71
CA PHE A 323 21.22 7.85 11.43
C PHE A 323 22.30 6.79 11.14
N LEU A 324 21.90 5.60 10.74
CA LEU A 324 22.80 4.50 10.39
C LEU A 324 22.82 4.23 8.89
N SER A 325 21.66 4.03 8.27
CA SER A 325 21.57 3.69 6.84
C SER A 325 20.25 4.09 6.22
N ALA A 326 20.26 4.21 4.88
CA ALA A 326 19.07 4.23 4.05
C ALA A 326 19.28 3.27 2.87
N THR A 327 18.32 2.38 2.63
CA THR A 327 18.39 1.35 1.60
C THR A 327 17.12 1.33 0.78
N ARG A 328 17.21 1.62 -0.51
CA ARG A 328 16.10 1.46 -1.45
C ARG A 328 15.85 -0.03 -1.66
N LEU A 329 14.62 -0.49 -1.50
CA LEU A 329 14.26 -1.88 -1.73
C LEU A 329 14.24 -2.18 -3.23
N ALA A 330 14.70 -3.38 -3.59
CA ALA A 330 14.80 -3.80 -4.99
C ALA A 330 13.43 -4.06 -5.65
N GLN A 331 12.45 -4.45 -4.85
CA GLN A 331 11.08 -4.66 -5.29
C GLN A 331 10.15 -3.74 -4.49
N GLY A 332 9.12 -3.26 -5.15
CA GLY A 332 8.25 -2.23 -4.57
C GLY A 332 8.81 -0.85 -4.81
N ASN A 333 8.45 0.09 -3.95
CA ASN A 333 8.85 1.50 -4.07
C ASN A 333 9.33 2.07 -2.74
N ASP A 334 9.67 1.20 -1.79
CA ASP A 334 9.99 1.61 -0.43
C ASP A 334 11.49 1.84 -0.24
N THR A 335 11.81 2.75 0.66
CA THR A 335 13.15 2.96 1.19
C THR A 335 13.13 2.69 2.70
N VAL A 336 14.04 1.83 3.16
CA VAL A 336 14.22 1.52 4.58
C VAL A 336 15.27 2.46 5.15
N VAL A 337 14.92 3.19 6.20
CA VAL A 337 15.82 4.02 6.98
C VAL A 337 16.01 3.39 8.36
N VAL A 338 17.24 3.26 8.81
CA VAL A 338 17.60 2.75 10.14
C VAL A 338 18.33 3.85 10.91
N ALA A 339 17.91 4.06 12.15
CA ALA A 339 18.57 4.96 13.08
C ALA A 339 18.61 4.37 14.49
N ALA A 340 19.64 4.65 15.27
CA ALA A 340 19.83 4.11 16.61
C ALA A 340 19.73 5.20 17.68
N LYS A 341 19.21 4.81 18.85
CA LYS A 341 19.31 5.60 20.08
C LYS A 341 20.72 5.43 20.64
N PRO A 342 21.46 6.50 20.92
CA PRO A 342 22.79 6.41 21.53
C PRO A 342 22.79 5.60 22.82
N THR A 343 23.93 4.93 23.11
CA THR A 343 24.17 4.16 24.33
C THR A 343 24.39 5.06 25.55
#